data_40856640041a2b75f57e1186bb1b645e
#
_entry.id   40856640041a2b75f57e1186bb1b645e
#
_cell.length_a   1.000
_cell.length_b   1.000
_cell.length_c   1.000
_cell.angle_alpha   90.00
_cell.angle_beta   90.00
_cell.angle_gamma   90.00
#
_symmetry.space_group_name_H-M   'P 1'
#
loop_
_entity.id
_entity.type
_entity.pdbx_description
1 polymer ?
#
loop_
_entity_poly.entity_id
_entity_poly.type
_entity_poly.pdbx_seq_one_letter_code
_entity_poly.pdbx_strand_id
1 'polypeptide(L)'
;MNEKAKKYVDLFRRVKIAAAATVDAEGHPQARIINVMLAEDDGMYIVTSRGKPFYKQLVETGEIALAAMCPDCQSLKFTGKLRVVDKSWVDKVFAQNPGMNEVYPGESRYILDAFHIYAGHGEWFDLLHYPISRETFAYGGXXXXVIQDACIGCGACASACPQKCITPGTPYVINWAHCLQCGRCAEACPADAVRRLHP
;
A
#
# COMPACT_ATOMS: atom_id res chain seq x y z
N MET A 1 11.83 3.89 7.23
CA MET A 1 11.67 3.49 5.80
C MET A 1 12.63 4.27 4.90
N ASN A 2 12.72 3.94 3.58
CA ASN A 2 13.57 4.71 2.67
C ASN A 2 12.86 6.00 2.22
N GLU A 3 13.61 6.95 1.65
CA GLU A 3 13.09 8.27 1.23
C GLU A 3 11.91 8.18 0.26
N LYS A 4 11.97 7.23 -0.68
CA LYS A 4 10.90 7.07 -1.66
C LYS A 4 9.60 6.64 -0.98
N ALA A 5 9.67 5.66 -0.10
CA ALA A 5 8.48 5.22 0.64
C ALA A 5 7.94 6.34 1.54
N LYS A 6 8.84 7.07 2.20
CA LYS A 6 8.46 8.21 3.06
C LYS A 6 7.69 9.27 2.27
N LYS A 7 8.15 9.60 1.07
CA LYS A 7 7.47 10.55 0.15
C LYS A 7 5.98 10.18 -0.02
N TYR A 8 5.68 8.89 -0.25
CA TYR A 8 4.31 8.45 -0.53
C TYR A 8 3.49 8.22 0.74
N VAL A 9 4.12 7.82 1.82
CA VAL A 9 3.47 7.75 3.15
C VAL A 9 3.04 9.15 3.58
N ASP A 10 3.91 10.14 3.42
CA ASP A 10 3.58 11.55 3.71
C ASP A 10 2.49 12.07 2.77
N LEU A 11 2.48 11.62 1.52
CA LEU A 11 1.42 12.00 0.57
C LEU A 11 0.06 11.45 1.02
N PHE A 12 -0.02 10.21 1.52
CA PHE A 12 -1.26 9.69 2.13
C PHE A 12 -1.71 10.58 3.29
N ARG A 13 -0.78 11.05 4.13
CA ARG A 13 -1.11 11.92 5.25
C ARG A 13 -1.62 13.28 4.78
N ARG A 14 -1.03 13.84 3.73
CA ARG A 14 -1.45 15.15 3.17
C ARG A 14 -2.83 15.05 2.52
N VAL A 15 -3.08 14.01 1.73
CA VAL A 15 -4.40 13.75 1.14
C VAL A 15 -5.41 13.46 2.25
N LYS A 16 -4.98 12.76 3.29
CA LYS A 16 -5.72 12.44 4.50
C LYS A 16 -6.84 11.42 4.28
N ILE A 17 -7.73 11.67 3.33
CA ILE A 17 -8.93 10.87 3.05
C ILE A 17 -8.57 9.73 2.09
N ALA A 18 -8.88 8.51 2.49
CA ALA A 18 -8.64 7.32 1.66
C ALA A 18 -9.81 6.35 1.76
N ALA A 19 -10.11 5.70 0.65
CA ALA A 19 -10.96 4.51 0.68
C ALA A 19 -10.13 3.38 1.27
N ALA A 20 -10.66 2.72 2.29
CA ALA A 20 -10.02 1.56 2.90
C ALA A 20 -10.86 0.32 2.59
N ALA A 21 -10.20 -0.71 2.07
CA ALA A 21 -10.84 -1.98 1.78
C ALA A 21 -10.29 -3.07 2.69
N THR A 22 -11.19 -3.96 3.11
CA THR A 22 -10.90 -5.14 3.92
C THR A 22 -11.79 -6.28 3.44
N VAL A 23 -11.63 -7.45 4.02
CA VAL A 23 -12.48 -8.62 3.72
C VAL A 23 -13.15 -9.03 5.03
N ASP A 24 -14.43 -9.37 4.98
CA ASP A 24 -15.13 -9.88 6.17
C ASP A 24 -14.92 -11.38 6.35
N ALA A 25 -15.51 -11.94 7.43
CA ALA A 25 -15.33 -13.34 7.78
C ALA A 25 -15.90 -14.31 6.71
N GLU A 26 -16.84 -13.83 5.91
CA GLU A 26 -17.45 -14.61 4.83
C GLU A 26 -16.70 -14.47 3.50
N GLY A 27 -15.61 -13.67 3.47
CA GLY A 27 -14.81 -13.46 2.28
C GLY A 27 -15.30 -12.34 1.38
N HIS A 28 -16.28 -11.54 1.82
CA HIS A 28 -16.81 -10.45 0.99
C HIS A 28 -15.99 -9.18 1.17
N PRO A 29 -15.66 -8.48 0.08
CA PRO A 29 -14.94 -7.21 0.17
C PRO A 29 -15.81 -6.11 0.78
N GLN A 30 -15.21 -5.34 1.67
CA GLN A 30 -15.87 -4.24 2.39
C GLN A 30 -15.05 -2.96 2.16
N ALA A 31 -15.73 -1.84 1.88
CA ALA A 31 -15.03 -0.56 1.67
C ALA A 31 -15.67 0.56 2.49
N ARG A 32 -14.85 1.52 2.91
CA ARG A 32 -15.29 2.73 3.63
C ARG A 32 -14.27 3.83 3.47
N ILE A 33 -14.67 5.04 3.77
CA ILE A 33 -13.74 6.17 3.77
C ILE A 33 -13.15 6.31 5.18
N ILE A 34 -11.85 6.47 5.26
CA ILE A 34 -11.12 6.71 6.51
C ILE A 34 -10.18 7.90 6.36
N ASN A 35 -9.63 8.33 7.48
CA ASN A 35 -8.53 9.30 7.49
C ASN A 35 -7.23 8.60 7.89
N VAL A 36 -6.16 8.89 7.15
CA VAL A 36 -4.79 8.53 7.57
C VAL A 36 -4.39 9.57 8.62
N MET A 37 -4.28 9.13 9.86
CA MET A 37 -4.14 10.04 11.00
C MET A 37 -2.72 10.49 11.27
N LEU A 38 -1.73 9.61 11.03
CA LEU A 38 -0.31 9.96 11.18
C LEU A 38 0.48 9.28 10.06
N ALA A 39 1.63 9.88 9.73
CA ALA A 39 2.65 9.32 8.84
C ALA A 39 3.99 9.49 9.54
N GLU A 40 4.56 8.39 10.00
CA GLU A 40 5.81 8.38 10.76
C GLU A 40 6.89 7.62 9.94
N ASP A 41 8.10 7.60 10.45
CA ASP A 41 9.21 6.92 9.75
C ASP A 41 9.04 5.40 9.70
N ASP A 42 8.15 4.86 10.53
CA ASP A 42 7.87 3.42 10.59
C ASP A 42 6.55 3.02 9.91
N GLY A 43 5.77 3.99 9.40
CA GLY A 43 4.54 3.67 8.67
C GLY A 43 3.41 4.66 8.87
N MET A 44 2.20 4.19 8.59
CA MET A 44 0.97 5.00 8.69
C MET A 44 0.14 4.54 9.88
N TYR A 45 -0.69 5.46 10.40
CA TYR A 45 -1.56 5.15 11.54
C TYR A 45 -2.98 5.58 11.26
N ILE A 46 -3.93 4.72 11.63
CA ILE A 46 -5.37 5.01 11.56
C ILE A 46 -6.00 4.70 12.91
N VAL A 47 -7.20 5.18 13.15
CA VAL A 47 -7.96 4.85 14.36
C VAL A 47 -9.36 4.39 14.00
N THR A 48 -9.90 3.46 14.80
CA THR A 48 -11.30 3.08 14.68
C THR A 48 -11.78 2.54 16.01
N SER A 49 -13.12 2.56 16.24
CA SER A 49 -13.69 2.08 17.50
C SER A 49 -13.94 0.56 17.45
N ARG A 50 -13.76 -0.08 18.61
CA ARG A 50 -13.82 -1.52 18.76
C ARG A 50 -15.16 -2.16 18.37
N GLY A 51 -16.25 -1.40 18.42
CA GLY A 51 -17.58 -1.91 18.09
C GLY A 51 -17.89 -1.98 16.59
N LYS A 52 -16.99 -1.51 15.73
CA LYS A 52 -17.26 -1.49 14.28
C LYS A 52 -16.87 -2.82 13.62
N PRO A 53 -17.64 -3.30 12.62
CA PRO A 53 -17.19 -4.43 11.80
C PRO A 53 -15.79 -4.23 11.23
N PHE A 54 -15.47 -3.01 10.83
CA PHE A 54 -14.14 -2.65 10.32
C PHE A 54 -13.03 -3.01 11.32
N TYR A 55 -13.22 -2.73 12.60
CA TYR A 55 -12.24 -3.09 13.64
C TYR A 55 -11.99 -4.60 13.63
N LYS A 56 -13.09 -5.38 13.64
CA LYS A 56 -13.01 -6.83 13.65
C LYS A 56 -12.23 -7.35 12.43
N GLN A 57 -12.56 -6.83 11.25
CA GLN A 57 -11.89 -7.22 10.00
C GLN A 57 -10.38 -6.95 10.07
N LEU A 58 -9.98 -5.77 10.58
CA LEU A 58 -8.54 -5.42 10.71
C LEU A 58 -7.82 -6.36 11.67
N VAL A 59 -8.45 -6.70 12.79
CA VAL A 59 -7.82 -7.57 13.80
C VAL A 59 -7.70 -9.01 13.28
N GLU A 60 -8.73 -9.50 12.59
CA GLU A 60 -8.77 -10.87 12.10
C GLU A 60 -7.83 -11.12 10.94
N THR A 61 -7.74 -10.15 10.00
CA THR A 61 -6.91 -10.34 8.80
C THR A 61 -5.49 -9.82 8.98
N GLY A 62 -5.31 -8.77 9.79
CA GLY A 62 -4.04 -8.09 9.89
C GLY A 62 -3.68 -7.31 8.62
N GLU A 63 -4.64 -7.06 7.74
CA GLU A 63 -4.40 -6.49 6.42
C GLU A 63 -5.37 -5.37 6.06
N ILE A 64 -4.93 -4.46 5.19
CA ILE A 64 -5.73 -3.35 4.69
C ILE A 64 -5.26 -2.95 3.30
N ALA A 65 -6.19 -2.57 2.44
CA ALA A 65 -5.86 -1.88 1.20
C ALA A 65 -6.40 -0.45 1.26
N LEU A 66 -5.59 0.50 0.78
CA LEU A 66 -5.94 1.93 0.75
C LEU A 66 -5.88 2.44 -0.68
N ALA A 67 -6.82 3.32 -1.02
CA ALA A 67 -6.79 4.05 -2.28
C ALA A 67 -7.15 5.51 -2.02
N ALA A 68 -6.39 6.43 -2.58
CA ALA A 68 -6.64 7.87 -2.44
C ALA A 68 -6.43 8.57 -3.78
N MET A 69 -7.15 9.65 -3.98
CA MET A 69 -6.98 10.52 -5.14
C MET A 69 -6.27 11.79 -4.68
N CYS A 70 -5.12 12.05 -5.26
CA CYS A 70 -4.37 13.27 -5.00
C CYS A 70 -4.98 14.45 -5.79
N PRO A 71 -4.67 15.71 -5.45
CA PRO A 71 -5.31 16.86 -6.11
C PRO A 71 -5.24 16.78 -7.63
N ASP A 72 -4.16 16.55 -8.26
CA ASP A 72 -4.03 16.57 -9.73
C ASP A 72 -4.45 15.24 -10.38
N CYS A 73 -5.50 14.61 -9.84
CA CYS A 73 -6.05 13.33 -10.34
C CYS A 73 -5.02 12.19 -10.39
N GLN A 74 -3.94 12.34 -9.64
CA GLN A 74 -2.98 11.25 -9.46
C GLN A 74 -3.55 10.24 -8.48
N SER A 75 -3.47 8.97 -8.80
CA SER A 75 -3.97 7.93 -7.91
C SER A 75 -2.85 7.40 -7.01
N LEU A 76 -3.21 7.09 -5.78
CA LEU A 76 -2.28 6.54 -4.79
C LEU A 76 -2.95 5.32 -4.16
N LYS A 77 -2.34 4.16 -4.27
CA LYS A 77 -2.86 2.94 -3.66
C LYS A 77 -1.78 2.23 -2.85
N PHE A 78 -2.22 1.47 -1.87
CA PHE A 78 -1.33 0.77 -0.95
C PHE A 78 -2.03 -0.46 -0.41
N THR A 79 -1.31 -1.56 -0.29
CA THR A 79 -1.77 -2.76 0.40
C THR A 79 -0.74 -3.08 1.48
N GLY A 80 -1.19 -3.30 2.69
CA GLY A 80 -0.26 -3.47 3.79
C GLY A 80 -0.79 -4.25 4.97
N LYS A 81 0.14 -4.58 5.85
CA LYS A 81 -0.10 -5.27 7.11
C LYS A 81 -0.18 -4.28 8.25
N LEU A 82 -1.05 -4.58 9.19
CA LEU A 82 -1.26 -3.70 10.34
C LEU A 82 -1.44 -4.49 11.64
N ARG A 83 -1.32 -3.77 12.73
CA ARG A 83 -1.54 -4.31 14.07
C ARG A 83 -2.07 -3.23 14.99
N VAL A 84 -2.78 -3.63 16.03
CA VAL A 84 -3.18 -2.71 17.11
C VAL A 84 -1.92 -2.28 17.86
N VAL A 85 -1.87 -1.03 18.27
CA VAL A 85 -0.79 -0.48 19.09
C VAL A 85 -1.37 0.08 20.40
N ASP A 86 -0.49 0.43 21.34
CA ASP A 86 -0.92 0.88 22.67
C ASP A 86 -1.65 2.23 22.63
N LYS A 87 -2.33 2.55 23.74
CA LYS A 87 -3.19 3.72 23.82
C LYS A 87 -2.46 5.06 23.69
N SER A 88 -1.16 5.11 23.95
CA SER A 88 -0.41 6.35 23.78
C SER A 88 -0.44 6.86 22.33
N TRP A 89 -0.63 5.95 21.37
CA TRP A 89 -0.79 6.33 19.97
C TRP A 89 -2.11 7.05 19.71
N VAL A 90 -3.16 6.74 20.48
CA VAL A 90 -4.42 7.51 20.39
C VAL A 90 -4.14 8.97 20.81
N ASP A 91 -3.40 9.17 21.90
CA ASP A 91 -3.05 10.53 22.34
C ASP A 91 -2.22 11.27 21.29
N LYS A 92 -1.25 10.58 20.67
CA LYS A 92 -0.45 11.18 19.60
C LYS A 92 -1.30 11.57 18.38
N VAL A 93 -2.27 10.71 18.02
CA VAL A 93 -3.23 11.01 16.95
C VAL A 93 -4.00 12.28 17.28
N PHE A 94 -4.52 12.37 18.50
CA PHE A 94 -5.32 13.54 18.91
C PHE A 94 -4.48 14.82 18.97
N ALA A 95 -3.23 14.73 19.40
CA ALA A 95 -2.32 15.87 19.42
C ALA A 95 -2.09 16.44 18.01
N GLN A 96 -1.99 15.57 17.00
CA GLN A 96 -1.76 15.99 15.61
C GLN A 96 -3.05 16.21 14.80
N ASN A 97 -4.23 15.94 15.40
CA ASN A 97 -5.53 16.10 14.75
C ASN A 97 -6.52 16.72 15.74
N PRO A 98 -6.31 18.00 16.13
CA PRO A 98 -7.07 18.61 17.23
C PRO A 98 -8.60 18.62 17.03
N GLY A 99 -9.10 18.67 15.79
CA GLY A 99 -10.54 18.56 15.51
C GLY A 99 -11.18 17.26 16.01
N MET A 100 -10.37 16.22 16.25
CA MET A 100 -10.88 14.96 16.83
C MET A 100 -11.42 15.17 18.25
N ASN A 101 -10.91 16.18 18.98
CA ASN A 101 -11.38 16.46 20.33
C ASN A 101 -12.82 16.96 20.38
N GLU A 102 -13.33 17.51 19.28
CA GLU A 102 -14.74 17.92 19.19
C GLU A 102 -15.66 16.71 19.08
N VAL A 103 -15.18 15.65 18.37
CA VAL A 103 -15.96 14.42 18.16
C VAL A 103 -15.85 13.48 19.35
N TYR A 104 -14.67 13.41 19.96
CA TYR A 104 -14.36 12.49 21.07
C TYR A 104 -13.73 13.29 22.23
N PRO A 105 -14.51 14.08 22.97
CA PRO A 105 -13.96 14.91 24.04
C PRO A 105 -13.48 14.09 25.24
N GLY A 106 -12.38 14.51 25.85
CA GLY A 106 -11.85 13.91 27.07
C GLY A 106 -11.57 12.43 26.94
N GLU A 107 -12.01 11.67 27.90
CA GLU A 107 -11.78 10.21 27.99
C GLU A 107 -12.50 9.41 26.92
N SER A 108 -13.53 10.01 26.26
CA SER A 108 -14.27 9.30 25.21
C SER A 108 -13.38 8.87 24.04
N ARG A 109 -12.20 9.52 23.87
CA ARG A 109 -11.24 9.12 22.85
C ARG A 109 -10.76 7.67 22.98
N TYR A 110 -10.79 7.11 24.20
CA TYR A 110 -10.28 5.76 24.46
C TYR A 110 -11.23 4.63 24.06
N ILE A 111 -12.40 4.97 23.47
CA ILE A 111 -13.19 3.95 22.74
C ILE A 111 -12.51 3.57 21.42
N LEU A 112 -11.56 4.41 20.95
CA LEU A 112 -10.78 4.14 19.74
C LEU A 112 -9.53 3.33 20.10
N ASP A 113 -9.11 2.50 19.15
CA ASP A 113 -7.78 1.91 19.14
C ASP A 113 -7.05 2.44 17.92
N ALA A 114 -5.74 2.59 18.07
CA ALA A 114 -4.85 2.97 16.97
C ALA A 114 -4.28 1.71 16.34
N PHE A 115 -4.19 1.74 15.02
CA PHE A 115 -3.59 0.66 14.22
C PHE A 115 -2.37 1.22 13.50
N HIS A 116 -1.27 0.50 13.60
CA HIS A 116 -0.03 0.79 12.89
C HIS A 116 0.04 -0.05 11.62
N ILE A 117 0.02 0.60 10.47
CA ILE A 117 0.25 -0.05 9.16
C ILE A 117 1.78 -0.04 8.99
N TYR A 118 2.41 -1.17 9.36
CA TYR A 118 3.85 -1.25 9.57
C TYR A 118 4.63 -1.76 8.36
N ALA A 119 3.94 -2.34 7.38
CA ALA A 119 4.59 -2.94 6.22
C ALA A 119 3.63 -2.96 5.03
N GLY A 120 4.17 -2.88 3.83
CA GLY A 120 3.34 -3.03 2.64
C GLY A 120 3.99 -2.43 1.41
N HIS A 121 3.20 -2.40 0.35
CA HIS A 121 3.63 -1.87 -0.93
C HIS A 121 2.53 -1.02 -1.55
N GLY A 122 2.93 -0.04 -2.34
CA GLY A 122 1.99 0.86 -2.98
C GLY A 122 2.45 1.32 -4.34
N GLU A 123 1.57 2.07 -4.97
CA GLU A 123 1.79 2.63 -6.30
C GLU A 123 1.22 4.03 -6.35
N TRP A 124 1.98 4.95 -6.89
CA TRP A 124 1.53 6.27 -7.30
C TRP A 124 1.47 6.27 -8.82
N PHE A 125 0.40 6.81 -9.39
CA PHE A 125 0.18 6.80 -10.83
C PHE A 125 -0.38 8.14 -11.29
N ASP A 126 0.24 8.70 -12.33
CA ASP A 126 -0.14 9.97 -12.93
C ASP A 126 -0.55 9.75 -14.38
N LEU A 127 -1.83 10.00 -14.68
CA LEU A 127 -2.40 9.89 -16.02
C LEU A 127 -2.47 11.22 -16.74
N LEU A 128 -2.42 12.34 -16.01
CA LEU A 128 -2.66 13.65 -16.61
C LEU A 128 -1.44 14.22 -17.33
N HIS A 129 -0.27 13.95 -16.79
CA HIS A 129 0.96 14.51 -17.34
C HIS A 129 1.60 13.54 -18.33
N TYR A 130 1.99 14.04 -19.48
CA TYR A 130 2.59 13.20 -20.51
C TYR A 130 4.11 13.40 -20.50
N PRO A 131 4.91 12.34 -20.58
CA PRO A 131 4.48 10.92 -20.59
C PRO A 131 3.90 10.48 -19.25
N ILE A 132 2.93 9.57 -19.28
CA ILE A 132 2.33 9.02 -18.06
C ILE A 132 3.44 8.44 -17.19
N SER A 133 3.26 8.56 -15.88
CA SER A 133 4.28 8.05 -14.97
C SER A 133 3.68 7.23 -13.83
N ARG A 134 4.48 6.29 -13.36
CA ARG A 134 4.11 5.37 -12.29
C ARG A 134 5.33 5.14 -11.41
N GLU A 135 5.11 5.20 -10.11
CA GLU A 135 6.15 4.86 -9.14
C GLU A 135 5.60 3.85 -8.14
N THR A 136 6.39 2.82 -7.87
CA THR A 136 6.08 1.88 -6.81
C THR A 136 6.95 2.14 -5.59
N PHE A 137 6.42 1.83 -4.42
CA PHE A 137 7.15 2.00 -3.16
C PHE A 137 6.74 0.88 -2.20
N ALA A 138 7.61 0.62 -1.22
CA ALA A 138 7.34 -0.40 -0.21
C ALA A 138 8.14 -0.08 1.06
N TYR A 139 7.61 -0.54 2.19
CA TYR A 139 8.34 -0.46 3.45
C TYR A 139 7.97 -1.65 4.34
N GLY A 140 8.75 -1.87 5.36
CA GLY A 140 8.51 -2.96 6.30
C GLY A 140 8.78 -4.36 5.77
N GLY A 141 9.58 -4.48 4.68
CA GLY A 141 10.02 -5.77 4.18
C GLY A 141 9.23 -6.38 3.02
N UNK A 142 8.55 -5.71 2.30
CA UNK A 142 7.87 -6.26 1.21
C UNK A 142 8.47 -5.83 -0.08
N UNK A 143 8.75 -6.62 -0.85
CA UNK A 143 9.27 -6.32 -2.10
C UNK A 143 8.34 -6.66 -3.21
N UNK A 144 8.48 -6.19 -4.15
CA UNK A 144 7.73 -6.31 -5.34
C UNK A 144 8.23 -7.37 -6.24
N UNK A 145 7.78 -7.65 -7.13
CA UNK A 145 7.91 -8.66 -7.93
C UNK A 145 9.23 -8.80 -8.40
N VAL A 146 9.57 -9.94 -8.66
CA VAL A 146 10.96 -10.29 -8.95
C VAL A 146 11.00 -11.41 -9.99
N ILE A 147 11.93 -11.33 -10.88
CA ILE A 147 12.32 -12.49 -11.66
C ILE A 147 13.27 -13.30 -10.76
N GLN A 148 12.88 -14.51 -10.43
CA GLN A 148 13.57 -15.31 -9.42
C GLN A 148 14.85 -15.97 -9.95
N ASP A 149 15.62 -16.56 -9.05
CA ASP A 149 16.88 -17.25 -9.35
C ASP A 149 16.73 -18.42 -10.32
N ALA A 150 15.50 -18.91 -10.51
CA ALA A 150 15.19 -19.93 -11.53
C ALA A 150 15.34 -19.42 -12.97
N CYS A 151 15.63 -18.14 -13.15
CA CYS A 151 15.79 -17.52 -14.47
C CYS A 151 16.97 -18.12 -15.24
N ILE A 152 16.69 -18.67 -16.43
CA ILE A 152 17.70 -19.30 -17.29
C ILE A 152 18.29 -18.32 -18.35
N GLY A 153 17.95 -17.02 -18.25
CA GLY A 153 18.51 -16.02 -19.15
C GLY A 153 18.04 -16.09 -20.61
N CYS A 154 16.91 -16.74 -20.89
CA CYS A 154 16.48 -17.02 -22.29
C CYS A 154 15.90 -15.81 -23.04
N GLY A 155 15.54 -14.72 -22.36
CA GLY A 155 15.04 -13.50 -23.00
C GLY A 155 13.57 -13.51 -23.44
N ALA A 156 12.85 -14.61 -23.25
CA ALA A 156 11.44 -14.74 -23.68
C ALA A 156 10.55 -13.64 -23.03
N CYS A 157 10.76 -13.36 -21.75
CA CYS A 157 10.03 -12.31 -21.03
C CYS A 157 10.25 -10.91 -21.64
N ALA A 158 11.48 -10.59 -22.01
CA ALA A 158 11.83 -9.29 -22.62
C ALA A 158 11.21 -9.18 -24.02
N SER A 159 11.26 -10.26 -24.80
CA SER A 159 10.69 -10.32 -26.16
C SER A 159 9.16 -10.14 -26.11
N ALA A 160 8.49 -10.76 -25.12
CA ALA A 160 7.04 -10.69 -24.95
C ALA A 160 6.55 -9.35 -24.39
N CYS A 161 7.45 -8.52 -23.85
CA CYS A 161 7.06 -7.29 -23.15
C CYS A 161 6.64 -6.20 -24.13
N PRO A 162 5.36 -5.73 -24.11
CA PRO A 162 4.94 -4.67 -25.04
C PRO A 162 5.60 -3.31 -24.75
N GLN A 163 6.03 -3.08 -23.51
CA GLN A 163 6.70 -1.83 -23.12
C GLN A 163 8.22 -1.91 -23.19
N LYS A 164 8.76 -3.07 -23.56
CA LYS A 164 10.22 -3.27 -23.61
C LYS A 164 10.92 -2.85 -22.30
N CYS A 165 10.23 -3.03 -21.18
CA CYS A 165 10.70 -2.58 -19.87
C CYS A 165 11.43 -3.70 -19.08
N ILE A 166 11.91 -4.73 -19.77
CA ILE A 166 12.64 -5.85 -19.15
C ILE A 166 14.04 -5.90 -19.76
N THR A 167 15.04 -5.68 -18.91
CA THR A 167 16.45 -5.63 -19.35
C THR A 167 17.16 -6.95 -19.14
N PRO A 168 18.12 -7.29 -20.02
CA PRO A 168 18.92 -8.50 -19.88
C PRO A 168 19.70 -8.56 -18.55
N GLY A 169 19.85 -9.77 -18.05
CA GLY A 169 20.56 -10.09 -16.82
C GLY A 169 20.31 -11.57 -16.47
N THR A 170 20.92 -12.03 -15.39
CA THR A 170 20.63 -13.35 -14.85
C THR A 170 20.52 -13.20 -13.33
N PRO A 171 19.29 -13.02 -12.85
CA PRO A 171 18.02 -12.95 -13.56
C PRO A 171 17.82 -11.66 -14.37
N TYR A 172 16.92 -11.68 -15.35
CA TYR A 172 16.43 -10.48 -16.05
C TYR A 172 15.76 -9.53 -15.06
N VAL A 173 15.73 -8.23 -15.36
CA VAL A 173 15.20 -7.21 -14.43
C VAL A 173 14.03 -6.45 -15.07
N ILE A 174 12.92 -6.36 -14.36
CA ILE A 174 11.74 -5.60 -14.81
C ILE A 174 11.86 -4.15 -14.30
N ASN A 175 11.82 -3.18 -15.22
CA ASN A 175 11.71 -1.78 -14.86
C ASN A 175 10.23 -1.47 -14.58
N TRP A 176 9.88 -1.43 -13.32
CA TRP A 176 8.49 -1.28 -12.88
C TRP A 176 7.90 0.09 -13.21
N ALA A 177 8.74 1.12 -13.40
CA ALA A 177 8.26 2.46 -13.76
C ALA A 177 7.50 2.46 -15.09
N HIS A 178 7.85 1.53 -15.98
CA HIS A 178 7.24 1.44 -17.31
C HIS A 178 6.38 0.19 -17.50
N CYS A 179 6.18 -0.59 -16.43
CA CYS A 179 5.50 -1.88 -16.51
C CYS A 179 3.97 -1.71 -16.49
N LEU A 180 3.28 -2.25 -17.50
CA LEU A 180 1.81 -2.26 -17.56
C LEU A 180 1.17 -3.32 -16.65
N GLN A 181 1.98 -4.18 -16.02
CA GLN A 181 1.50 -5.29 -15.20
C GLN A 181 0.56 -6.25 -15.97
N CYS A 182 0.79 -6.39 -17.27
CA CYS A 182 -0.07 -7.18 -18.16
C CYS A 182 0.12 -8.70 -18.04
N GLY A 183 1.18 -9.17 -17.37
CA GLY A 183 1.42 -10.60 -17.13
C GLY A 183 2.10 -11.36 -18.25
N ARG A 184 2.24 -10.79 -19.46
CA ARG A 184 2.78 -11.52 -20.64
C ARG A 184 4.18 -12.11 -20.41
N CYS A 185 4.99 -11.45 -19.58
CA CYS A 185 6.33 -11.98 -19.27
C CYS A 185 6.27 -13.28 -18.46
N ALA A 186 5.28 -13.41 -17.58
CA ALA A 186 5.10 -14.65 -16.82
C ALA A 186 4.57 -15.77 -17.72
N GLU A 187 3.60 -15.45 -18.58
CA GLU A 187 3.05 -16.42 -19.55
C GLU A 187 4.11 -16.93 -20.51
N ALA A 188 5.07 -16.07 -20.90
CA ALA A 188 6.12 -16.41 -21.85
C ALA A 188 7.33 -17.08 -21.21
N CYS A 189 7.37 -17.21 -19.87
CA CYS A 189 8.58 -17.71 -19.19
C CYS A 189 8.60 -19.25 -19.15
N PRO A 190 9.50 -19.92 -19.91
CA PRO A 190 9.53 -21.38 -19.90
C PRO A 190 10.05 -22.00 -18.59
N ALA A 191 10.72 -21.19 -17.76
CA ALA A 191 11.26 -21.64 -16.48
C ALA A 191 10.36 -21.28 -15.29
N ASP A 192 9.18 -20.68 -15.54
CA ASP A 192 8.26 -20.17 -14.51
C ASP A 192 8.98 -19.28 -13.47
N ALA A 193 10.01 -18.56 -13.94
CA ALA A 193 10.82 -17.71 -13.06
C ALA A 193 10.23 -16.33 -12.79
N VAL A 194 9.18 -15.94 -13.53
CA VAL A 194 8.54 -14.62 -13.36
C VAL A 194 7.30 -14.80 -12.49
N ARG A 195 7.41 -14.44 -11.24
CA ARG A 195 6.31 -14.62 -10.28
C ARG A 195 5.85 -13.29 -9.69
N ARG A 196 4.55 -13.19 -9.46
CA ARG A 196 4.01 -12.12 -8.63
C ARG A 196 4.35 -12.46 -7.18
N LEU A 197 4.94 -11.49 -6.49
CA LEU A 197 5.07 -11.64 -5.05
C LEU A 197 3.69 -11.34 -4.46
N HIS A 198 3.02 -12.38 -4.03
CA HIS A 198 1.82 -12.22 -3.23
C HIS A 198 2.23 -11.79 -1.83
N PRO A 199 1.53 -10.83 -1.23
CA PRO A 199 1.78 -10.49 0.16
C PRO A 199 1.48 -11.67 1.09
#